data_98e4964feba74801e201687d1c8a9486
#
_entry.id   98e4964feba74801e201687d1c8a9486
#
_cell.length_a   1.000
_cell.length_b   1.000
_cell.length_c   1.000
_cell.angle_alpha   90.00
_cell.angle_beta   90.00
_cell.angle_gamma   90.00
#
_symmetry.space_group_name_H-M   'P 1'
#
loop_
_entity.id
_entity.type
_entity.pdbx_description
1 polymer ?
#
loop_
_entity_poly.entity_id
_entity_poly.type
_entity_poly.pdbx_seq_one_letter_code
_entity_poly.pdbx_strand_id
1 'polypeptide(L)'
;SSDNATTDNNTITFNALADGIYNNCKIAVTDNASNKSDNLSVSSFTIDTIIPVLAQVTSVTNPTNDNTSSYTFSSTKAGTITYGGSCRSSTTTATTNNNTINFNALADSLYSNCTVKVTDNATNQSETLSVSSFSIDTTASTVTSVSSSNSNGAYNENDNVTITITFSENVIVDNSSGNPRIQLETGTNDRYANYISGNSTSILSFLYTAQSGDNSSVLDYKATDSLSANSGNIRDNASNDATLTLPSPGASGSLGANKSIVIDTTAPTVSSNSPTDNQSSVSVSDNISLTFSEIMDNSSIT
;
A
#
# COMPACT_ATOMS: atom_id res chain seq x y z
N SER A 1 -32.93 51.07 24.24
CA SER A 1 -32.09 51.96 25.01
C SER A 1 -32.68 53.34 25.01
N SER A 2 -32.50 54.09 26.07
CA SER A 2 -32.87 55.49 26.21
C SER A 2 -31.58 56.26 26.54
N ASP A 3 -30.81 56.59 25.53
CA ASP A 3 -29.58 57.36 25.69
C ASP A 3 -29.87 58.82 25.45
N ASN A 4 -29.16 59.71 26.15
CA ASN A 4 -29.28 61.14 25.91
C ASN A 4 -28.57 61.54 24.61
N ALA A 5 -29.28 62.14 23.67
CA ALA A 5 -28.72 62.60 22.42
C ALA A 5 -28.13 64.01 22.56
N THR A 6 -27.01 64.29 21.88
CA THR A 6 -26.32 65.57 21.76
C THR A 6 -26.45 66.08 20.34
N THR A 7 -26.03 67.38 20.11
CA THR A 7 -26.08 68.02 18.79
C THR A 7 -25.15 67.44 17.73
N ASP A 8 -24.20 66.57 18.15
CA ASP A 8 -23.21 65.97 17.26
C ASP A 8 -23.43 64.46 17.06
N ASN A 9 -22.37 63.68 16.76
CA ASN A 9 -22.41 62.24 16.60
C ASN A 9 -22.82 61.55 17.90
N ASN A 10 -23.85 60.68 17.82
CA ASN A 10 -24.36 59.90 18.93
C ASN A 10 -24.12 58.44 18.69
N THR A 11 -23.53 57.74 19.67
CA THR A 11 -23.39 56.28 19.68
C THR A 11 -24.50 55.71 20.56
N ILE A 12 -25.26 54.77 20.00
CA ILE A 12 -26.33 54.05 20.71
C ILE A 12 -25.90 52.61 20.86
N THR A 13 -25.85 52.16 22.10
CA THR A 13 -25.60 50.72 22.40
C THR A 13 -26.90 49.97 22.52
N PHE A 14 -27.12 48.98 21.69
CA PHE A 14 -28.26 48.11 21.83
C PHE A 14 -28.17 47.25 23.08
N ASN A 15 -29.29 46.98 23.71
CA ASN A 15 -29.39 45.90 24.70
C ASN A 15 -29.04 44.58 24.01
N ALA A 16 -28.65 43.56 24.76
CA ALA A 16 -28.39 42.24 24.22
C ALA A 16 -29.55 41.78 23.33
N LEU A 17 -29.21 41.49 22.06
CA LEU A 17 -30.13 41.00 21.04
C LEU A 17 -29.97 39.48 20.89
N ALA A 18 -31.03 38.76 20.65
CA ALA A 18 -31.00 37.36 20.30
C ALA A 18 -30.51 37.16 18.83
N ASP A 19 -30.13 35.96 18.46
CA ASP A 19 -29.85 35.62 17.06
C ASP A 19 -31.07 35.89 16.18
N GLY A 20 -30.85 36.56 15.04
CA GLY A 20 -31.90 36.93 14.13
C GLY A 20 -31.54 38.07 13.19
N ILE A 21 -32.47 38.36 12.26
CA ILE A 21 -32.31 39.45 11.31
C ILE A 21 -33.12 40.64 11.82
N TYR A 22 -32.49 41.80 11.95
CA TYR A 22 -33.05 43.04 12.43
C TYR A 22 -33.16 44.02 11.26
N ASN A 23 -34.35 44.12 10.65
CA ASN A 23 -34.62 44.93 9.45
C ASN A 23 -35.65 46.03 9.67
N ASN A 24 -36.14 46.20 10.90
CA ASN A 24 -37.18 47.14 11.26
C ASN A 24 -36.81 48.10 12.40
N CYS A 25 -35.54 48.16 12.76
CA CYS A 25 -35.04 49.05 13.82
C CYS A 25 -35.18 50.49 13.44
N LYS A 26 -35.67 51.33 14.35
CA LYS A 26 -35.87 52.75 14.17
C LYS A 26 -35.39 53.55 15.38
N ILE A 27 -34.88 54.74 15.12
CA ILE A 27 -34.41 55.64 16.14
C ILE A 27 -35.21 56.94 15.99
N ALA A 28 -35.68 57.49 17.09
CA ALA A 28 -36.25 58.84 17.16
C ALA A 28 -35.69 59.54 18.40
N VAL A 29 -35.53 60.84 18.35
CA VAL A 29 -35.11 61.65 19.48
C VAL A 29 -36.24 62.62 19.85
N THR A 30 -36.25 62.99 21.13
CA THR A 30 -37.24 63.97 21.64
C THR A 30 -36.43 65.07 22.32
N ASP A 31 -36.67 66.34 21.96
CA ASP A 31 -35.98 67.44 22.57
C ASP A 31 -36.54 67.83 23.98
N ASN A 32 -35.89 68.78 24.64
CA ASN A 32 -36.31 69.21 25.98
C ASN A 32 -37.66 69.90 26.01
N ALA A 33 -38.19 70.32 24.85
CA ALA A 33 -39.55 70.88 24.69
C ALA A 33 -40.60 69.82 24.34
N SER A 34 -40.22 68.51 24.36
CA SER A 34 -41.07 67.34 24.02
C SER A 34 -41.44 67.26 22.52
N ASN A 35 -40.69 67.89 21.62
CA ASN A 35 -40.86 67.69 20.19
C ASN A 35 -40.10 66.42 19.75
N LYS A 36 -40.80 65.51 19.07
CA LYS A 36 -40.27 64.26 18.60
C LYS A 36 -39.85 64.36 17.10
N SER A 37 -38.69 63.88 16.80
CA SER A 37 -38.22 63.72 15.41
C SER A 37 -39.01 62.65 14.65
N ASP A 38 -38.89 62.68 13.30
CA ASP A 38 -39.23 61.54 12.46
C ASP A 38 -38.35 60.33 12.80
N ASN A 39 -38.85 59.13 12.45
CA ASN A 39 -38.13 57.88 12.66
C ASN A 39 -36.98 57.75 11.63
N LEU A 40 -35.74 57.65 12.10
CA LEU A 40 -34.60 57.22 11.31
C LEU A 40 -34.60 55.67 11.27
N SER A 41 -34.64 55.09 10.07
CA SER A 41 -34.46 53.65 9.89
C SER A 41 -32.99 53.24 10.00
N VAL A 42 -32.68 52.26 10.82
CA VAL A 42 -31.37 51.61 10.91
C VAL A 42 -31.25 50.61 9.78
N SER A 43 -30.13 50.59 9.08
CA SER A 43 -29.85 49.53 8.08
C SER A 43 -29.96 48.15 8.70
N SER A 44 -30.46 47.19 7.94
CA SER A 44 -30.64 45.82 8.44
C SER A 44 -29.30 45.19 8.81
N PHE A 45 -29.31 44.47 9.89
CA PHE A 45 -28.13 43.69 10.36
C PHE A 45 -28.57 42.34 10.91
N THR A 46 -27.65 41.40 11.02
CA THR A 46 -27.88 40.05 11.56
C THR A 46 -27.01 39.84 12.79
N ILE A 47 -27.63 39.28 13.84
CA ILE A 47 -26.92 38.71 14.99
C ILE A 47 -26.92 37.19 14.78
N ASP A 48 -25.76 36.59 14.84
CA ASP A 48 -25.53 35.14 14.75
C ASP A 48 -24.37 34.77 15.67
N THR A 49 -24.65 34.03 16.72
CA THR A 49 -23.65 33.57 17.73
C THR A 49 -23.47 32.07 17.71
N ILE A 50 -24.13 31.35 16.79
CA ILE A 50 -24.06 29.90 16.71
C ILE A 50 -22.85 29.49 15.91
N ILE A 51 -21.97 28.68 16.51
CA ILE A 51 -20.80 28.14 15.83
C ILE A 51 -21.17 27.08 14.79
N PRO A 52 -20.40 26.89 13.68
CA PRO A 52 -20.54 25.72 12.83
C PRO A 52 -20.24 24.43 13.59
N VAL A 53 -21.03 23.37 13.32
CA VAL A 53 -20.77 22.01 13.83
C VAL A 53 -20.24 21.17 12.69
N LEU A 54 -19.11 20.47 12.93
CA LEU A 54 -18.42 19.65 11.95
C LEU A 54 -18.48 18.18 12.33
N ALA A 55 -18.56 17.27 11.33
CA ALA A 55 -18.41 15.85 11.51
C ALA A 55 -17.68 15.21 10.32
N GLN A 56 -16.85 14.18 10.58
CA GLN A 56 -16.24 13.40 9.52
C GLN A 56 -17.31 12.57 8.80
N VAL A 57 -17.31 12.57 7.46
CA VAL A 57 -18.21 11.79 6.61
C VAL A 57 -17.46 10.64 5.93
N THR A 58 -16.36 10.94 5.26
CA THR A 58 -15.50 9.92 4.63
C THR A 58 -14.06 10.17 5.03
N SER A 59 -13.45 9.17 5.66
CA SER A 59 -12.02 9.18 6.01
C SER A 59 -11.15 9.01 4.77
N VAL A 60 -9.88 9.40 4.86
CA VAL A 60 -8.86 8.98 3.91
C VAL A 60 -8.68 7.47 3.98
N THR A 61 -8.48 6.81 2.83
CA THR A 61 -8.09 5.39 2.78
C THR A 61 -6.76 5.18 3.51
N ASN A 62 -6.64 4.11 4.27
CA ASN A 62 -5.46 3.89 5.10
C ASN A 62 -4.98 2.42 5.07
N PRO A 63 -3.74 2.14 4.65
CA PRO A 63 -2.81 3.05 3.98
C PRO A 63 -3.25 3.37 2.54
N THR A 64 -2.60 4.35 1.89
CA THR A 64 -2.89 4.72 0.50
C THR A 64 -1.63 5.21 -0.22
N ASN A 65 -1.54 4.94 -1.53
CA ASN A 65 -0.52 5.51 -2.42
C ASN A 65 -0.96 6.82 -3.08
N ASP A 66 -2.18 7.31 -2.81
CA ASP A 66 -2.62 8.62 -3.27
C ASP A 66 -2.15 9.70 -2.29
N ASN A 67 -1.08 10.39 -2.64
CA ASN A 67 -0.50 11.46 -1.83
C ASN A 67 -1.31 12.77 -1.87
N THR A 68 -2.39 12.84 -2.67
CA THR A 68 -3.34 13.95 -2.74
C THR A 68 -4.75 13.56 -2.29
N SER A 69 -4.84 12.59 -1.43
CA SER A 69 -6.06 11.90 -1.00
C SER A 69 -7.20 12.86 -0.64
N SER A 70 -8.41 12.44 -0.98
CA SER A 70 -9.63 13.17 -0.63
C SER A 70 -10.11 12.85 0.78
N TYR A 71 -10.71 13.86 1.42
CA TYR A 71 -11.35 13.77 2.72
C TYR A 71 -12.70 14.49 2.68
N THR A 72 -13.76 13.90 3.26
CA THR A 72 -15.08 14.52 3.30
C THR A 72 -15.53 14.73 4.74
N PHE A 73 -15.96 15.95 5.04
CA PHE A 73 -16.59 16.33 6.30
C PHE A 73 -17.90 17.08 6.04
N SER A 74 -18.81 17.09 6.99
CA SER A 74 -20.01 17.91 6.97
C SER A 74 -19.83 19.15 7.81
N SER A 75 -20.50 20.25 7.42
CA SER A 75 -20.62 21.48 8.20
C SER A 75 -22.08 21.94 8.25
N THR A 76 -22.55 22.41 9.41
CA THR A 76 -23.90 22.98 9.54
C THR A 76 -24.01 24.39 8.94
N LYS A 77 -22.88 25.07 8.70
CA LYS A 77 -22.81 26.41 8.13
C LYS A 77 -21.74 26.50 7.05
N ALA A 78 -21.98 27.39 6.10
CA ALA A 78 -20.95 27.83 5.15
C ALA A 78 -19.93 28.73 5.84
N GLY A 79 -18.68 28.76 5.32
CA GLY A 79 -17.64 29.62 5.89
C GLY A 79 -16.26 29.35 5.32
N THR A 80 -15.25 29.86 5.99
CA THR A 80 -13.83 29.69 5.63
C THR A 80 -13.26 28.48 6.36
N ILE A 81 -12.61 27.57 5.60
CA ILE A 81 -11.91 26.40 6.15
C ILE A 81 -10.51 26.80 6.61
N THR A 82 -10.12 26.34 7.79
CA THR A 82 -8.76 26.42 8.33
C THR A 82 -8.24 25.03 8.63
N TYR A 83 -7.03 24.73 8.15
CA TYR A 83 -6.35 23.43 8.34
C TYR A 83 -5.31 23.54 9.45
N GLY A 84 -5.21 22.47 10.26
CA GLY A 84 -4.20 22.33 11.31
C GLY A 84 -3.36 21.05 11.16
N GLY A 85 -2.30 20.96 11.95
CA GLY A 85 -1.35 19.85 11.89
C GLY A 85 -0.52 19.88 10.60
N SER A 86 -0.26 18.70 10.03
CA SER A 86 0.59 18.53 8.84
C SER A 86 -0.18 18.60 7.52
N CYS A 87 -1.52 18.62 7.54
CA CYS A 87 -2.36 18.62 6.34
C CYS A 87 -2.75 20.02 5.91
N ARG A 88 -2.80 20.24 4.60
CA ARG A 88 -3.28 21.48 3.96
C ARG A 88 -4.07 21.12 2.71
N SER A 89 -4.94 22.04 2.28
CA SER A 89 -5.66 21.96 1.00
C SER A 89 -5.79 23.35 0.39
N SER A 90 -5.89 23.41 -0.93
CA SER A 90 -6.22 24.64 -1.65
C SER A 90 -7.70 25.02 -1.53
N THR A 91 -8.57 24.11 -1.11
CA THR A 91 -9.99 24.42 -0.85
C THR A 91 -10.12 25.17 0.47
N THR A 92 -10.57 26.41 0.42
CA THR A 92 -10.65 27.30 1.59
C THR A 92 -12.08 27.66 1.99
N THR A 93 -13.10 27.21 1.23
CA THR A 93 -14.52 27.51 1.50
C THR A 93 -15.31 26.25 1.78
N ALA A 94 -16.10 26.28 2.86
CA ALA A 94 -17.08 25.26 3.19
C ALA A 94 -18.47 25.73 2.79
N THR A 95 -19.29 24.79 2.36
CA THR A 95 -20.74 24.94 2.21
C THR A 95 -21.47 24.22 3.35
N THR A 96 -22.77 24.47 3.52
CA THR A 96 -23.60 23.62 4.38
C THR A 96 -23.66 22.20 3.82
N ASN A 97 -23.72 21.21 4.70
CA ASN A 97 -23.66 19.76 4.43
C ASN A 97 -22.24 19.27 4.05
N ASN A 98 -22.12 18.32 3.11
CA ASN A 98 -20.87 17.64 2.82
C ASN A 98 -19.90 18.51 2.01
N ASN A 99 -18.66 18.53 2.47
CA ASN A 99 -17.52 19.19 1.83
C ASN A 99 -16.43 18.17 1.57
N THR A 100 -16.11 17.92 0.31
CA THR A 100 -14.98 17.09 -0.09
C THR A 100 -13.80 17.98 -0.43
N ILE A 101 -12.67 17.74 0.20
CA ILE A 101 -11.40 18.43 -0.02
C ILE A 101 -10.35 17.42 -0.48
N ASN A 102 -9.40 17.86 -1.29
CA ASN A 102 -8.18 17.11 -1.59
C ASN A 102 -7.02 17.74 -0.84
N PHE A 103 -6.24 16.94 -0.13
CA PHE A 103 -5.03 17.44 0.49
C PHE A 103 -4.00 17.83 -0.57
N ASN A 104 -3.19 18.82 -0.28
CA ASN A 104 -1.98 19.07 -1.06
C ASN A 104 -1.05 17.87 -0.94
N ALA A 105 -0.19 17.64 -1.92
CA ALA A 105 0.71 16.49 -1.94
C ALA A 105 1.45 16.31 -0.60
N LEU A 106 1.29 15.12 -0.03
CA LEU A 106 1.86 14.68 1.23
C LEU A 106 3.01 13.72 0.97
N ALA A 107 4.06 13.77 1.77
CA ALA A 107 5.16 12.80 1.70
C ALA A 107 4.77 11.48 2.38
N ASP A 108 5.51 10.39 2.09
CA ASP A 108 5.32 9.10 2.76
C ASP A 108 5.54 9.27 4.27
N SER A 109 4.48 9.06 5.04
CA SER A 109 4.47 9.20 6.50
C SER A 109 3.11 8.81 7.10
N LEU A 110 3.08 8.66 8.42
CA LEU A 110 1.84 8.59 9.21
C LEU A 110 1.34 10.01 9.55
N TYR A 111 0.10 10.31 9.21
CA TYR A 111 -0.61 11.56 9.49
C TYR A 111 -1.66 11.34 10.60
N SER A 112 -1.37 11.76 11.82
CA SER A 112 -2.25 11.60 12.99
C SER A 112 -2.67 12.93 13.63
N ASN A 113 -2.22 14.06 13.08
CA ASN A 113 -2.42 15.39 13.66
C ASN A 113 -3.22 16.35 12.77
N CYS A 114 -3.78 15.86 11.66
CA CYS A 114 -4.54 16.68 10.72
C CYS A 114 -5.88 17.11 11.32
N THR A 115 -6.21 18.39 11.17
CA THR A 115 -7.45 18.96 11.71
C THR A 115 -8.09 19.95 10.74
N VAL A 116 -9.40 20.13 10.89
CA VAL A 116 -10.21 21.08 10.13
C VAL A 116 -11.03 21.91 11.09
N LYS A 117 -11.16 23.22 10.82
CA LYS A 117 -12.11 24.16 11.42
C LYS A 117 -12.83 24.94 10.33
N VAL A 118 -14.02 25.41 10.63
CA VAL A 118 -14.78 26.33 9.77
C VAL A 118 -15.14 27.56 10.58
N THR A 119 -14.89 28.73 9.99
CA THR A 119 -15.34 30.03 10.53
C THR A 119 -16.43 30.55 9.63
N ASP A 120 -17.65 30.79 10.15
CA ASP A 120 -18.77 31.31 9.39
C ASP A 120 -18.64 32.81 9.06
N ASN A 121 -19.59 33.35 8.30
CA ASN A 121 -19.59 34.77 7.90
C ASN A 121 -19.79 35.75 9.07
N ALA A 122 -20.32 35.26 10.20
CA ALA A 122 -20.47 36.06 11.42
C ALA A 122 -19.23 35.94 12.35
N THR A 123 -18.17 35.31 11.88
CA THR A 123 -16.89 35.05 12.59
C THR A 123 -16.96 34.01 13.71
N ASN A 124 -18.04 33.23 13.79
CA ASN A 124 -18.10 32.12 14.72
C ASN A 124 -17.25 30.97 14.21
N GLN A 125 -16.31 30.48 15.03
CA GLN A 125 -15.43 29.36 14.69
C GLN A 125 -15.93 28.07 15.30
N SER A 126 -15.93 27.00 14.50
CA SER A 126 -16.25 25.64 14.97
C SER A 126 -15.24 25.12 15.99
N GLU A 127 -15.63 24.11 16.75
CA GLU A 127 -14.69 23.23 17.40
C GLU A 127 -13.75 22.56 16.38
N THR A 128 -12.61 22.04 16.85
CA THR A 128 -11.65 21.35 16.00
C THR A 128 -12.16 19.97 15.63
N LEU A 129 -12.29 19.70 14.33
CA LEU A 129 -12.52 18.34 13.82
C LEU A 129 -11.18 17.68 13.53
N SER A 130 -10.87 16.58 14.22
CA SER A 130 -9.72 15.74 13.92
C SER A 130 -10.03 14.83 12.73
N VAL A 131 -9.10 14.77 11.77
CA VAL A 131 -9.11 13.79 10.68
C VAL A 131 -8.61 12.46 11.23
N SER A 132 -9.30 11.36 10.95
CA SER A 132 -8.82 10.01 11.32
C SER A 132 -7.42 9.79 10.77
N SER A 133 -6.53 9.19 11.56
CA SER A 133 -5.14 8.97 11.14
C SER A 133 -5.06 8.08 9.90
N PHE A 134 -4.12 8.38 9.02
CA PHE A 134 -3.86 7.64 7.78
C PHE A 134 -2.37 7.68 7.44
N SER A 135 -1.92 6.72 6.65
CA SER A 135 -0.54 6.65 6.15
C SER A 135 -0.53 6.86 4.64
N ILE A 136 0.38 7.72 4.19
CA ILE A 136 0.76 7.81 2.79
C ILE A 136 2.00 6.94 2.59
N ASP A 137 1.96 6.08 1.58
CA ASP A 137 3.05 5.23 1.15
C ASP A 137 3.00 5.11 -0.38
N THR A 138 3.91 5.77 -1.04
CA THR A 138 4.04 5.78 -2.51
C THR A 138 5.21 4.93 -2.99
N THR A 139 5.86 4.19 -2.07
CA THR A 139 7.05 3.40 -2.35
C THR A 139 6.67 1.95 -2.65
N ALA A 140 6.95 1.47 -3.86
CA ALA A 140 6.69 0.10 -4.24
C ALA A 140 7.57 -0.90 -3.47
N SER A 141 7.00 -2.02 -3.04
CA SER A 141 7.77 -3.15 -2.51
C SER A 141 8.74 -3.72 -3.57
N THR A 142 9.92 -4.17 -3.14
CA THR A 142 10.97 -4.71 -4.03
C THR A 142 11.40 -6.10 -3.56
N VAL A 143 11.87 -6.95 -4.51
CA VAL A 143 12.46 -8.25 -4.15
C VAL A 143 13.84 -8.03 -3.53
N THR A 144 14.06 -8.59 -2.36
CA THR A 144 15.33 -8.51 -1.62
C THR A 144 16.13 -9.81 -1.68
N SER A 145 15.46 -10.97 -1.81
CA SER A 145 16.13 -12.28 -1.83
C SER A 145 15.21 -13.35 -2.42
N VAL A 146 15.83 -14.32 -3.08
CA VAL A 146 15.22 -15.57 -3.52
C VAL A 146 15.95 -16.73 -2.85
N SER A 147 15.21 -17.69 -2.27
CA SER A 147 15.77 -18.85 -1.59
C SER A 147 14.84 -20.05 -1.76
N SER A 148 15.04 -21.09 -0.98
CA SER A 148 14.14 -22.26 -0.91
C SER A 148 13.99 -22.73 0.53
N SER A 149 12.81 -23.25 0.87
CA SER A 149 12.56 -23.92 2.14
C SER A 149 13.13 -25.36 2.16
N ASN A 150 13.47 -25.92 1.00
CA ASN A 150 14.06 -27.23 0.88
C ASN A 150 15.52 -27.25 1.38
N SER A 151 15.99 -28.41 1.82
CA SER A 151 17.40 -28.66 2.15
C SER A 151 18.27 -28.61 0.89
N ASN A 152 19.56 -28.31 1.03
CA ASN A 152 20.52 -28.51 -0.04
C ASN A 152 20.63 -29.99 -0.38
N GLY A 153 20.80 -30.33 -1.65
CA GLY A 153 20.90 -31.72 -2.13
C GLY A 153 20.34 -31.89 -3.53
N ALA A 154 20.34 -33.14 -3.99
CA ALA A 154 19.81 -33.54 -5.30
C ALA A 154 18.32 -33.91 -5.18
N TYR A 155 17.57 -33.51 -6.20
CA TYR A 155 16.14 -33.75 -6.37
C TYR A 155 15.91 -34.41 -7.72
N ASN A 156 15.16 -35.50 -7.74
CA ASN A 156 14.87 -36.27 -8.93
C ASN A 156 13.48 -35.98 -9.49
N GLU A 157 13.07 -36.72 -10.52
CA GLU A 157 11.75 -36.58 -11.14
C GLU A 157 10.62 -36.76 -10.09
N ASN A 158 9.62 -35.86 -10.14
CA ASN A 158 8.46 -35.75 -9.24
C ASN A 158 8.79 -35.17 -7.84
N ASP A 159 10.03 -34.86 -7.53
CA ASP A 159 10.35 -34.14 -6.29
C ASP A 159 9.88 -32.69 -6.34
N ASN A 160 9.44 -32.21 -5.19
CA ASN A 160 8.93 -30.84 -5.00
C ASN A 160 10.01 -29.94 -4.41
N VAL A 161 10.23 -28.79 -5.06
CA VAL A 161 11.09 -27.71 -4.56
C VAL A 161 10.25 -26.46 -4.36
N THR A 162 10.18 -25.97 -3.13
CA THR A 162 9.49 -24.72 -2.80
C THR A 162 10.46 -23.56 -2.82
N ILE A 163 10.29 -22.67 -3.78
CA ILE A 163 11.05 -21.43 -3.91
C ILE A 163 10.40 -20.36 -3.06
N THR A 164 11.17 -19.61 -2.29
CA THR A 164 10.71 -18.49 -1.47
C THR A 164 11.28 -17.19 -1.98
N ILE A 165 10.42 -16.19 -2.17
CA ILE A 165 10.80 -14.84 -2.61
C ILE A 165 10.47 -13.87 -1.48
N THR A 166 11.49 -13.15 -1.00
CA THR A 166 11.36 -12.17 0.08
C THR A 166 11.30 -10.77 -0.52
N PHE A 167 10.28 -10.02 -0.12
CA PHE A 167 10.09 -8.61 -0.48
C PHE A 167 10.54 -7.69 0.66
N SER A 168 10.76 -6.41 0.35
CA SER A 168 11.14 -5.38 1.33
C SER A 168 10.07 -5.11 2.39
N GLU A 169 8.81 -5.49 2.10
CA GLU A 169 7.65 -5.34 2.97
C GLU A 169 6.56 -6.37 2.64
N ASN A 170 5.44 -6.35 3.37
CA ASN A 170 4.33 -7.25 3.13
C ASN A 170 3.64 -6.94 1.80
N VAL A 171 3.34 -7.99 1.04
CA VAL A 171 2.67 -7.88 -0.25
C VAL A 171 1.36 -8.66 -0.28
N ILE A 172 0.40 -8.13 -1.01
CA ILE A 172 -0.90 -8.72 -1.29
C ILE A 172 -0.87 -9.31 -2.69
N VAL A 173 -1.24 -10.57 -2.81
CA VAL A 173 -1.35 -11.28 -4.08
C VAL A 173 -2.81 -11.42 -4.47
N ASP A 174 -3.20 -10.88 -5.63
CA ASP A 174 -4.46 -11.18 -6.29
C ASP A 174 -4.17 -12.08 -7.49
N ASN A 175 -4.54 -13.35 -7.36
CA ASN A 175 -4.36 -14.37 -8.40
C ASN A 175 -5.68 -14.76 -9.11
N SER A 176 -6.73 -13.96 -8.98
CA SER A 176 -8.04 -14.23 -9.59
C SER A 176 -8.03 -14.23 -11.12
N SER A 177 -7.15 -13.42 -11.74
CA SER A 177 -6.99 -13.30 -13.19
C SER A 177 -5.80 -14.10 -13.74
N GLY A 178 -4.89 -14.57 -12.88
CA GLY A 178 -3.72 -15.35 -13.26
C GLY A 178 -2.80 -15.60 -12.07
N ASN A 179 -2.21 -16.79 -12.01
CA ASN A 179 -1.37 -17.17 -10.88
C ASN A 179 0.07 -16.69 -11.07
N PRO A 180 0.65 -15.90 -10.17
CA PRO A 180 2.06 -15.51 -10.23
C PRO A 180 2.99 -16.71 -10.34
N ARG A 181 4.11 -16.56 -11.06
CA ARG A 181 5.07 -17.63 -11.29
C ARG A 181 6.49 -17.10 -11.47
N ILE A 182 7.47 -17.96 -11.23
CA ILE A 182 8.89 -17.69 -11.51
C ILE A 182 9.42 -18.74 -12.48
N GLN A 183 10.12 -18.31 -13.55
CA GLN A 183 10.77 -19.19 -14.51
C GLN A 183 12.14 -19.63 -13.97
N LEU A 184 12.36 -20.93 -13.91
CA LEU A 184 13.59 -21.56 -13.45
C LEU A 184 14.42 -22.04 -14.63
N GLU A 185 15.77 -21.98 -14.51
CA GLU A 185 16.74 -22.58 -15.42
C GLU A 185 16.88 -24.07 -15.06
N THR A 186 16.23 -24.95 -15.81
CA THR A 186 16.16 -26.38 -15.57
C THR A 186 16.76 -27.19 -16.73
N GLY A 187 17.63 -26.60 -17.52
CA GLY A 187 18.34 -27.22 -18.64
C GLY A 187 17.68 -26.93 -19.98
N THR A 188 17.48 -27.96 -20.83
CA THR A 188 16.97 -27.76 -22.20
C THR A 188 15.57 -27.12 -22.22
N ASN A 189 14.75 -27.41 -21.23
CA ASN A 189 13.40 -26.87 -21.08
C ASN A 189 13.27 -26.15 -19.75
N ASP A 190 13.12 -24.86 -19.77
CA ASP A 190 12.85 -24.07 -18.58
C ASP A 190 11.46 -24.35 -18.01
N ARG A 191 11.38 -24.43 -16.68
CA ARG A 191 10.12 -24.70 -15.97
C ARG A 191 9.64 -23.49 -15.19
N TYR A 192 8.39 -23.54 -14.75
CA TYR A 192 7.81 -22.53 -13.89
C TYR A 192 7.52 -23.12 -12.50
N ALA A 193 7.93 -22.42 -11.45
CA ALA A 193 7.37 -22.57 -10.13
C ALA A 193 6.15 -21.63 -9.99
N ASN A 194 5.03 -22.17 -9.56
CA ASN A 194 3.78 -21.42 -9.44
C ASN A 194 3.54 -21.00 -7.99
N TYR A 195 3.00 -19.80 -7.80
CA TYR A 195 2.63 -19.28 -6.48
C TYR A 195 1.65 -20.21 -5.76
N ILE A 196 1.93 -20.49 -4.48
CA ILE A 196 1.11 -21.36 -3.62
C ILE A 196 0.68 -20.69 -2.32
N SER A 197 1.49 -19.78 -1.73
CA SER A 197 1.16 -19.20 -0.43
C SER A 197 2.00 -17.96 -0.10
N GLY A 198 1.66 -17.28 1.01
CA GLY A 198 2.40 -16.15 1.54
C GLY A 198 1.67 -14.80 1.36
N ASN A 199 0.39 -14.82 0.92
CA ASN A 199 -0.41 -13.60 0.80
C ASN A 199 -0.42 -12.79 2.11
N SER A 200 -0.30 -11.47 2.00
CA SER A 200 -0.26 -10.52 3.13
C SER A 200 0.98 -10.67 4.04
N THR A 201 2.05 -11.26 3.50
CA THR A 201 3.37 -11.35 4.17
C THR A 201 4.47 -10.83 3.26
N SER A 202 5.68 -10.68 3.79
CA SER A 202 6.86 -10.31 3.00
C SER A 202 7.51 -11.49 2.27
N ILE A 203 7.03 -12.74 2.45
CA ILE A 203 7.60 -13.93 1.83
C ILE A 203 6.53 -14.67 1.05
N LEU A 204 6.70 -14.76 -0.27
CA LEU A 204 5.86 -15.55 -1.14
C LEU A 204 6.52 -16.89 -1.45
N SER A 205 5.71 -17.97 -1.50
CA SER A 205 6.16 -19.33 -1.80
C SER A 205 5.65 -19.79 -3.16
N PHE A 206 6.53 -20.43 -3.93
CA PHE A 206 6.27 -20.93 -5.27
C PHE A 206 6.69 -22.39 -5.36
N LEU A 207 5.85 -23.25 -5.92
CA LEU A 207 6.11 -24.69 -6.04
C LEU A 207 6.60 -25.02 -7.45
N TYR A 208 7.74 -25.66 -7.53
CA TYR A 208 8.27 -26.37 -8.68
C TYR A 208 8.24 -27.87 -8.40
N THR A 209 7.80 -28.66 -9.37
CA THR A 209 7.92 -30.13 -9.36
C THR A 209 8.83 -30.54 -10.49
N ALA A 210 9.94 -31.22 -10.18
CA ALA A 210 10.90 -31.67 -11.18
C ALA A 210 10.25 -32.65 -12.15
N GLN A 211 10.54 -32.47 -13.44
CA GLN A 211 9.97 -33.25 -14.53
C GLN A 211 11.09 -34.01 -15.27
N SER A 212 10.73 -35.09 -15.94
CA SER A 212 11.67 -35.85 -16.78
C SER A 212 12.39 -34.95 -17.76
N GLY A 213 13.73 -35.05 -17.80
CA GLY A 213 14.61 -34.26 -18.62
C GLY A 213 15.07 -32.92 -18.03
N ASP A 214 14.60 -32.56 -16.82
CA ASP A 214 15.09 -31.42 -16.08
C ASP A 214 16.47 -31.74 -15.49
N ASN A 215 17.43 -30.79 -15.61
CA ASN A 215 18.79 -30.94 -15.10
C ASN A 215 19.37 -29.56 -14.75
N SER A 216 19.88 -29.40 -13.55
CA SER A 216 20.56 -28.19 -13.10
C SER A 216 21.55 -28.53 -12.00
N SER A 217 22.81 -28.20 -12.20
CA SER A 217 23.87 -28.44 -11.19
C SER A 217 23.73 -27.51 -9.97
N VAL A 218 23.14 -26.33 -10.16
CA VAL A 218 22.73 -25.40 -9.10
C VAL A 218 21.48 -24.68 -9.61
N LEU A 219 20.33 -25.06 -9.07
CA LEU A 219 19.06 -24.48 -9.49
C LEU A 219 19.01 -22.98 -9.21
N ASP A 220 18.72 -22.21 -10.25
CA ASP A 220 18.44 -20.78 -10.15
C ASP A 220 17.27 -20.42 -11.11
N TYR A 221 16.83 -19.19 -11.08
CA TYR A 221 15.90 -18.68 -12.08
C TYR A 221 16.68 -18.21 -13.32
N LYS A 222 15.99 -18.09 -14.46
CA LYS A 222 16.60 -17.85 -15.77
C LYS A 222 17.23 -16.45 -15.89
N ALA A 223 16.55 -15.41 -15.42
CA ALA A 223 16.96 -14.01 -15.57
C ALA A 223 16.32 -13.12 -14.49
N THR A 224 16.74 -11.87 -14.43
CA THR A 224 16.22 -10.89 -13.44
C THR A 224 14.73 -10.57 -13.63
N ASP A 225 14.14 -10.85 -14.78
CA ASP A 225 12.73 -10.67 -15.13
C ASP A 225 11.90 -11.97 -15.07
N SER A 226 12.47 -13.05 -14.51
CA SER A 226 11.81 -14.37 -14.44
C SER A 226 10.58 -14.41 -13.53
N LEU A 227 10.44 -13.50 -12.56
CA LEU A 227 9.24 -13.38 -11.73
C LEU A 227 8.17 -12.58 -12.48
N SER A 228 6.99 -13.16 -12.62
CA SER A 228 5.86 -12.55 -13.31
C SER A 228 4.57 -12.69 -12.49
N ALA A 229 3.79 -11.64 -12.42
CA ALA A 229 2.43 -11.69 -11.88
C ALA A 229 1.46 -12.52 -12.75
N ASN A 230 1.82 -12.78 -14.04
CA ASN A 230 1.09 -13.66 -14.97
C ASN A 230 -0.42 -13.32 -15.04
N SER A 231 -0.75 -12.06 -15.31
CA SER A 231 -2.10 -11.47 -15.31
C SER A 231 -2.77 -11.33 -13.93
N GLY A 232 -2.15 -11.78 -12.86
CA GLY A 232 -2.52 -11.44 -11.48
C GLY A 232 -1.88 -10.11 -11.06
N ASN A 233 -1.92 -9.83 -9.76
CA ASN A 233 -1.27 -8.65 -9.17
C ASN A 233 -0.47 -9.04 -7.93
N ILE A 234 0.67 -8.36 -7.73
CA ILE A 234 1.42 -8.36 -6.47
C ILE A 234 1.61 -6.90 -6.08
N ARG A 235 1.06 -6.48 -4.94
CA ARG A 235 1.03 -5.10 -4.47
C ARG A 235 1.36 -5.04 -2.99
N ASP A 236 1.84 -3.89 -2.52
CA ASP A 236 1.92 -3.62 -1.09
C ASP A 236 0.53 -3.29 -0.48
N ASN A 237 0.51 -3.00 0.81
CA ASN A 237 -0.73 -2.66 1.53
C ASN A 237 -1.32 -1.29 1.12
N ALA A 238 -0.51 -0.38 0.57
CA ALA A 238 -0.95 0.91 0.06
C ALA A 238 -1.40 0.85 -1.40
N SER A 239 -1.35 -0.33 -2.04
CA SER A 239 -1.71 -0.60 -3.43
C SER A 239 -0.69 -0.15 -4.46
N ASN A 240 0.58 0.06 -4.10
CA ASN A 240 1.66 0.20 -5.08
C ASN A 240 1.96 -1.16 -5.71
N ASP A 241 2.10 -1.21 -7.03
CA ASP A 241 2.53 -2.44 -7.73
C ASP A 241 3.98 -2.78 -7.35
N ALA A 242 4.22 -4.04 -6.93
CA ALA A 242 5.55 -4.49 -6.54
C ALA A 242 6.54 -4.49 -7.72
N THR A 243 7.77 -4.10 -7.46
CA THR A 243 8.88 -4.26 -8.41
C THR A 243 9.34 -5.72 -8.38
N LEU A 244 9.12 -6.45 -9.48
CA LEU A 244 9.37 -7.88 -9.58
C LEU A 244 10.78 -8.23 -10.08
N THR A 245 11.67 -7.26 -10.20
CA THR A 245 13.06 -7.48 -10.63
C THR A 245 13.80 -8.28 -9.58
N LEU A 246 14.33 -9.44 -9.99
CA LEU A 246 15.12 -10.34 -9.14
C LEU A 246 16.61 -9.92 -9.11
N PRO A 247 17.38 -10.30 -8.09
CA PRO A 247 18.85 -10.27 -8.15
C PRO A 247 19.36 -11.00 -9.40
N SER A 248 20.53 -10.65 -9.92
CA SER A 248 21.12 -11.40 -11.05
C SER A 248 21.36 -12.86 -10.65
N PRO A 249 21.06 -13.86 -11.51
CA PRO A 249 21.34 -15.26 -11.24
C PRO A 249 22.80 -15.47 -10.80
N GLY A 250 23.03 -16.27 -9.76
CA GLY A 250 24.34 -16.50 -9.15
C GLY A 250 24.89 -15.36 -8.28
N ALA A 251 24.29 -14.17 -8.31
CA ALA A 251 24.70 -13.05 -7.46
C ALA A 251 24.10 -13.18 -6.05
N SER A 252 24.66 -12.43 -5.10
CA SER A 252 24.11 -12.36 -3.73
C SER A 252 22.62 -12.06 -3.74
N GLY A 253 21.85 -12.85 -3.00
CA GLY A 253 20.40 -12.75 -2.95
C GLY A 253 19.66 -13.61 -3.99
N SER A 254 20.35 -14.23 -4.98
CA SER A 254 19.74 -15.19 -5.89
C SER A 254 19.52 -16.57 -5.24
N LEU A 255 18.67 -17.39 -5.85
CA LEU A 255 18.42 -18.76 -5.39
C LEU A 255 19.69 -19.59 -5.40
N GLY A 256 20.45 -19.58 -6.51
CA GLY A 256 21.69 -20.36 -6.65
C GLY A 256 22.82 -19.89 -5.73
N ALA A 257 22.83 -18.61 -5.31
CA ALA A 257 23.77 -18.12 -4.30
C ALA A 257 23.36 -18.50 -2.87
N ASN A 258 22.06 -18.62 -2.60
CA ASN A 258 21.52 -18.90 -1.26
C ASN A 258 21.35 -20.40 -0.99
N LYS A 259 21.29 -21.25 -2.04
CA LYS A 259 21.00 -22.69 -1.96
C LYS A 259 21.84 -23.49 -2.95
N SER A 260 22.21 -24.69 -2.54
CA SER A 260 22.84 -25.70 -3.40
C SER A 260 21.83 -26.81 -3.70
N ILE A 261 20.82 -26.49 -4.52
CA ILE A 261 19.81 -27.44 -4.99
C ILE A 261 20.24 -27.95 -6.36
N VAL A 262 20.38 -29.24 -6.51
CA VAL A 262 20.69 -29.92 -7.77
C VAL A 262 19.41 -30.56 -8.29
N ILE A 263 19.10 -30.39 -9.55
CA ILE A 263 18.04 -31.13 -10.23
C ILE A 263 18.72 -32.15 -11.14
N ASP A 264 18.44 -33.43 -10.93
CA ASP A 264 18.96 -34.50 -11.75
C ASP A 264 17.88 -35.57 -11.93
N THR A 265 17.32 -35.64 -13.11
CA THR A 265 16.27 -36.59 -13.48
C THR A 265 16.78 -37.68 -14.42
N THR A 266 18.11 -37.79 -14.59
CA THR A 266 18.74 -38.75 -15.47
C THR A 266 19.16 -39.98 -14.68
N ALA A 267 18.62 -41.15 -15.07
CA ALA A 267 18.99 -42.39 -14.42
C ALA A 267 20.44 -42.80 -14.83
N PRO A 268 21.24 -43.32 -13.88
CA PRO A 268 22.60 -43.81 -14.21
C PRO A 268 22.55 -44.99 -15.17
N THR A 269 23.54 -45.04 -16.07
CA THR A 269 23.70 -46.15 -17.00
C THR A 269 25.10 -46.77 -16.81
N VAL A 270 25.21 -48.05 -17.14
CA VAL A 270 26.52 -48.72 -17.19
C VAL A 270 27.23 -48.33 -18.48
N SER A 271 28.32 -47.59 -18.38
CA SER A 271 29.12 -47.13 -19.53
C SER A 271 30.14 -48.19 -20.01
N SER A 272 30.61 -49.03 -19.10
CA SER A 272 31.48 -50.19 -19.45
C SER A 272 31.43 -51.26 -18.34
N ASN A 273 31.74 -52.47 -18.74
CA ASN A 273 31.88 -53.60 -17.82
C ASN A 273 33.11 -54.47 -18.17
N SER A 274 33.68 -55.12 -17.18
CA SER A 274 34.68 -56.15 -17.32
C SER A 274 34.30 -57.30 -16.40
N PRO A 275 34.25 -58.59 -16.89
CA PRO A 275 34.46 -58.98 -18.28
C PRO A 275 33.44 -58.38 -19.25
N THR A 276 33.84 -58.19 -20.51
CA THR A 276 32.94 -57.72 -21.57
C THR A 276 32.04 -58.88 -22.06
N ASP A 277 30.93 -58.55 -22.74
CA ASP A 277 30.01 -59.55 -23.28
C ASP A 277 30.73 -60.49 -24.22
N ASN A 278 30.50 -61.81 -24.08
CA ASN A 278 31.12 -62.92 -24.81
C ASN A 278 32.66 -62.98 -24.67
N GLN A 279 33.27 -62.36 -23.65
CA GLN A 279 34.70 -62.50 -23.38
C GLN A 279 35.07 -63.95 -23.05
N SER A 280 35.99 -64.54 -23.87
CA SER A 280 36.56 -65.86 -23.60
C SER A 280 37.79 -65.74 -22.68
N SER A 281 38.10 -66.79 -21.92
CA SER A 281 39.27 -66.88 -21.06
C SER A 281 39.29 -65.90 -19.88
N VAL A 282 38.11 -65.75 -19.22
CA VAL A 282 38.01 -65.02 -17.95
C VAL A 282 38.52 -65.92 -16.84
N SER A 283 39.45 -65.44 -16.01
CA SER A 283 39.94 -66.16 -14.85
C SER A 283 38.86 -66.25 -13.76
N VAL A 284 38.84 -67.39 -13.05
CA VAL A 284 37.95 -67.54 -11.89
C VAL A 284 38.26 -66.63 -10.72
N SER A 285 39.42 -65.93 -10.77
CA SER A 285 39.88 -64.93 -9.79
C SER A 285 39.66 -63.49 -10.26
N ASP A 286 39.15 -63.28 -11.50
CA ASP A 286 38.92 -61.94 -12.00
C ASP A 286 37.76 -61.29 -11.30
N ASN A 287 37.91 -60.04 -10.97
CA ASN A 287 36.81 -59.21 -10.43
C ASN A 287 35.86 -58.76 -11.55
N ILE A 288 34.59 -58.60 -11.22
CA ILE A 288 33.66 -57.89 -12.07
C ILE A 288 33.80 -56.41 -11.75
N SER A 289 34.04 -55.59 -12.75
CA SER A 289 34.04 -54.15 -12.63
C SER A 289 32.98 -53.53 -13.52
N LEU A 290 32.30 -52.53 -13.01
CA LEU A 290 31.31 -51.73 -13.71
C LEU A 290 31.69 -50.25 -13.61
N THR A 291 31.61 -49.57 -14.73
CA THR A 291 31.74 -48.09 -14.75
C THR A 291 30.38 -47.53 -15.07
N PHE A 292 29.93 -46.64 -14.24
CA PHE A 292 28.65 -45.96 -14.42
C PHE A 292 28.85 -44.59 -15.09
N SER A 293 27.79 -44.05 -15.67
CA SER A 293 27.77 -42.72 -16.31
C SER A 293 27.92 -41.58 -15.32
N GLU A 294 27.69 -41.84 -14.03
CA GLU A 294 27.66 -40.85 -12.95
C GLU A 294 28.08 -41.47 -11.60
N ILE A 295 28.20 -40.63 -10.57
CA ILE A 295 28.55 -41.07 -9.21
C ILE A 295 27.34 -41.78 -8.58
N MET A 296 27.60 -43.00 -8.10
CA MET A 296 26.59 -43.84 -7.46
C MET A 296 26.58 -43.68 -5.95
N ASP A 297 25.41 -43.82 -5.34
CA ASP A 297 25.30 -44.06 -3.90
C ASP A 297 25.83 -45.43 -3.56
N ASN A 298 26.93 -45.50 -2.84
CA ASN A 298 27.60 -46.76 -2.47
C ASN A 298 26.70 -47.71 -1.63
N SER A 299 25.64 -47.19 -1.00
CA SER A 299 24.68 -47.98 -0.25
C SER A 299 23.67 -48.70 -1.13
N SER A 300 23.57 -48.33 -2.40
CA SER A 300 22.55 -48.85 -3.34
C SER A 300 22.98 -50.07 -4.15
N ILE A 301 24.27 -50.51 -4.04
CA ILE A 301 24.78 -51.72 -4.72
C ILE A 301 24.49 -52.94 -3.85
N THR A 302 23.55 -53.76 -4.25
CA THR A 302 23.16 -55.03 -3.58
C THR A 302 23.56 -56.23 -4.40
#